data_d9161daa134160ebd417861e80532d42
#
_entry.id   d9161daa134160ebd417861e80532d42
#
_cell.length_a   1.000
_cell.length_b   1.000
_cell.length_c   1.000
_cell.angle_alpha   90.00
_cell.angle_beta   90.00
_cell.angle_gamma   90.00
#
_symmetry.space_group_name_H-M   'P 1'
#
loop_
_entity.id
_entity.type
_entity.pdbx_description
1 polymer ?
#
loop_
_entity_poly.entity_id
_entity_poly.type
_entity_poly.pdbx_seq_one_letter_code
_entity_poly.pdbx_strand_id
1 'polypeptide(L)'
;MKSIFVIILTCCTLGIVAQEKKEKSTKTDWSKVDLSKRASDHLLLQIGYAGWGDKGTIQTKGFSKTFNAYVMFDFPIKSNPKLSVAIGPGIGTDNINFNKTTVDLANKTGVTFTADSLIQYKKNKLATGYLEVPLEFRYSTKPTDMNAGWKFAIGAKIGMNMDAKIKSKIDLDANGRGGYFLKTKDDRNMNGTRLAAIGRVGYGNLSLFGSYTLTDLFKTGFGPKVRPFSIGLTLSGL
;
A
#
# COMPACT_ATOMS: atom_id res chain seq x y z
N MET A 1 -17.37 -4.48 -17.01
CA MET A 1 -16.00 -4.03 -16.65
C MET A 1 -15.22 -3.37 -17.80
N LYS A 2 -15.50 -3.67 -19.07
CA LYS A 2 -14.83 -3.01 -20.25
C LYS A 2 -15.23 -1.55 -20.45
N SER A 3 -16.46 -1.16 -20.08
CA SER A 3 -16.98 0.20 -20.29
C SER A 3 -16.43 1.28 -19.34
N ILE A 4 -15.99 0.92 -18.14
CA ILE A 4 -15.45 1.87 -17.14
C ILE A 4 -14.03 2.31 -17.54
N PHE A 5 -13.26 1.42 -18.16
CA PHE A 5 -11.90 1.74 -18.59
C PHE A 5 -11.88 2.74 -19.76
N VAL A 6 -12.90 2.71 -20.63
CA VAL A 6 -13.03 3.64 -21.77
C VAL A 6 -13.37 5.05 -21.29
N ILE A 7 -14.20 5.20 -20.26
CA ILE A 7 -14.60 6.52 -19.73
C ILE A 7 -13.42 7.23 -19.06
N ILE A 8 -12.54 6.52 -18.35
CA ILE A 8 -11.34 7.10 -17.72
C ILE A 8 -10.33 7.55 -18.79
N LEU A 9 -10.20 6.79 -19.87
CA LEU A 9 -9.28 7.15 -20.97
C LEU A 9 -9.78 8.35 -21.77
N THR A 10 -11.10 8.52 -21.94
CA THR A 10 -11.70 9.64 -22.69
C THR A 10 -11.64 10.96 -21.91
N CYS A 11 -11.69 10.95 -20.58
CA CYS A 11 -11.50 12.15 -19.76
C CYS A 11 -10.06 12.68 -19.80
N CYS A 12 -9.06 11.82 -19.99
CA CYS A 12 -7.67 12.26 -20.12
C CYS A 12 -7.34 12.94 -21.46
N THR A 13 -8.12 12.71 -22.51
CA THR A 13 -7.86 13.29 -23.86
C THR A 13 -8.47 14.67 -24.07
N LEU A 14 -9.49 15.07 -23.29
CA LEU A 14 -10.12 16.38 -23.41
C LEU A 14 -9.38 17.52 -22.73
N GLY A 15 -8.35 17.22 -21.92
CA GLY A 15 -7.54 18.21 -21.21
C GLY A 15 -6.34 18.76 -22.01
N ILE A 16 -6.05 18.25 -23.20
CA ILE A 16 -4.80 18.57 -23.93
C ILE A 16 -4.97 19.70 -24.98
N VAL A 17 -6.19 20.15 -25.28
CA VAL A 17 -6.45 21.09 -26.38
C VAL A 17 -6.56 22.57 -25.97
N ALA A 18 -6.34 22.93 -24.71
CA ALA A 18 -6.41 24.31 -24.26
C ALA A 18 -5.09 24.77 -23.63
N GLN A 19 -4.19 25.30 -24.44
CA GLN A 19 -3.28 26.42 -24.18
C GLN A 19 -1.95 26.28 -24.92
N GLU A 20 -1.93 26.59 -26.22
CA GLU A 20 -0.75 27.12 -26.85
C GLU A 20 -0.60 28.62 -26.48
N LYS A 21 -0.05 28.92 -25.32
CA LYS A 21 0.61 30.17 -25.06
C LYS A 21 2.11 29.93 -25.20
N LYS A 22 2.69 30.39 -26.32
CA LYS A 22 4.14 30.43 -26.51
C LYS A 22 4.76 31.30 -25.40
N GLU A 23 5.00 30.73 -24.25
CA GLU A 23 6.01 31.28 -23.32
C GLU A 23 7.37 30.90 -23.89
N LYS A 24 8.22 31.90 -24.10
CA LYS A 24 9.65 31.73 -24.37
C LYS A 24 10.21 30.86 -23.25
N SER A 25 10.43 29.60 -23.52
CA SER A 25 11.10 28.68 -22.63
C SER A 25 12.54 29.16 -22.43
N THR A 26 12.76 30.02 -21.47
CA THR A 26 14.09 30.22 -20.90
C THR A 26 14.41 28.88 -20.21
N LYS A 27 15.26 28.06 -20.85
CA LYS A 27 15.77 26.84 -20.24
C LYS A 27 16.49 27.24 -18.96
N THR A 28 15.85 26.99 -17.83
CA THR A 28 16.48 27.22 -16.52
C THR A 28 17.75 26.38 -16.46
N ASP A 29 18.87 27.03 -16.22
CA ASP A 29 20.15 26.35 -16.00
C ASP A 29 20.14 25.76 -14.59
N TRP A 30 19.76 24.49 -14.50
CA TRP A 30 19.62 23.77 -13.24
C TRP A 30 20.95 23.54 -12.52
N SER A 31 22.11 23.71 -13.20
CA SER A 31 23.43 23.57 -12.58
C SER A 31 23.73 24.68 -11.54
N LYS A 32 23.01 25.79 -11.65
CA LYS A 32 23.15 26.97 -10.76
C LYS A 32 22.15 26.99 -9.61
N VAL A 33 21.23 26.03 -9.55
CA VAL A 33 20.21 25.97 -8.51
C VAL A 33 20.77 25.25 -7.28
N ASP A 34 20.83 25.95 -6.16
CA ASP A 34 21.22 25.34 -4.88
C ASP A 34 20.10 24.42 -4.38
N LEU A 35 20.40 23.12 -4.36
CA LEU A 35 19.51 22.07 -3.86
C LEU A 35 19.84 21.65 -2.42
N SER A 36 20.81 22.28 -1.76
CA SER A 36 21.26 21.91 -0.41
C SER A 36 20.15 22.10 0.65
N LYS A 37 19.27 23.05 0.41
CA LYS A 37 18.11 23.36 1.28
C LYS A 37 16.79 22.77 0.76
N ARG A 38 16.86 21.85 -0.19
CA ARG A 38 15.65 21.18 -0.71
C ARG A 38 14.92 20.46 0.42
N ALA A 39 13.70 20.89 0.73
CA ALA A 39 12.80 20.12 1.56
C ALA A 39 12.51 18.80 0.84
N SER A 40 12.93 17.69 1.41
CA SER A 40 12.74 16.35 0.82
C SER A 40 11.78 15.53 1.68
N ASP A 41 11.04 14.65 1.02
CA ASP A 41 10.11 13.72 1.67
C ASP A 41 10.88 12.60 2.38
N HIS A 42 11.58 12.92 3.48
CA HIS A 42 12.36 11.92 4.21
C HIS A 42 11.46 10.96 4.98
N LEU A 43 10.39 11.44 5.58
CA LEU A 43 9.44 10.59 6.30
C LEU A 43 8.14 10.49 5.52
N LEU A 44 7.70 9.26 5.24
CA LEU A 44 6.40 8.95 4.65
C LEU A 44 5.57 8.16 5.65
N LEU A 45 4.43 8.70 6.03
CA LEU A 45 3.41 8.01 6.81
C LEU A 45 2.20 7.76 5.94
N GLN A 46 1.78 6.50 5.83
CA GLN A 46 0.67 6.09 4.97
C GLN A 46 -0.41 5.39 5.79
N ILE A 47 -1.65 5.80 5.59
CA ILE A 47 -2.83 5.16 6.17
C ILE A 47 -3.89 4.98 5.09
N GLY A 48 -4.53 3.82 5.07
CA GLY A 48 -5.53 3.58 4.04
C GLY A 48 -6.32 2.29 4.23
N TYR A 49 -7.04 1.97 3.18
CA TYR A 49 -7.76 0.73 3.01
C TYR A 49 -6.84 -0.35 2.44
N ALA A 50 -6.92 -1.55 2.99
CA ALA A 50 -6.30 -2.75 2.45
C ALA A 50 -7.38 -3.73 1.98
N GLY A 51 -7.13 -4.39 0.86
CA GLY A 51 -8.02 -5.40 0.31
C GLY A 51 -7.25 -6.55 -0.31
N TRP A 52 -7.97 -7.59 -0.70
CA TRP A 52 -7.43 -8.73 -1.42
C TRP A 52 -8.05 -8.81 -2.82
N GLY A 53 -7.20 -8.86 -3.84
CA GLY A 53 -7.56 -9.32 -5.17
C GLY A 53 -7.65 -10.85 -5.19
N ASP A 54 -8.44 -11.37 -6.11
CA ASP A 54 -8.59 -12.81 -6.39
C ASP A 54 -8.97 -13.67 -5.16
N LYS A 55 -9.73 -13.09 -4.22
CA LYS A 55 -10.09 -13.70 -2.94
C LYS A 55 -11.09 -14.87 -3.05
N GLY A 56 -11.60 -15.21 -4.25
CA GLY A 56 -12.57 -16.29 -4.44
C GLY A 56 -13.83 -16.09 -3.56
N THR A 57 -14.19 -17.12 -2.81
CA THR A 57 -15.35 -17.15 -1.90
C THR A 57 -15.09 -16.54 -0.53
N ILE A 58 -13.86 -16.08 -0.23
CA ILE A 58 -13.51 -15.51 1.07
C ILE A 58 -14.23 -14.19 1.30
N GLN A 59 -15.05 -14.14 2.34
CA GLN A 59 -15.81 -12.95 2.70
C GLN A 59 -15.02 -12.03 3.62
N THR A 60 -14.65 -10.87 3.11
CA THR A 60 -14.07 -9.80 3.91
C THR A 60 -15.15 -8.85 4.40
N LYS A 61 -15.00 -8.27 5.59
CA LYS A 61 -16.00 -7.39 6.22
C LYS A 61 -15.39 -6.05 6.60
N GLY A 62 -16.19 -5.00 6.36
CA GLY A 62 -15.89 -3.67 6.86
C GLY A 62 -14.62 -3.05 6.30
N PHE A 63 -14.08 -2.05 7.00
CA PHE A 63 -12.90 -1.31 6.58
C PHE A 63 -11.64 -2.00 7.07
N SER A 64 -11.01 -2.77 6.19
CA SER A 64 -9.67 -3.32 6.40
C SER A 64 -8.62 -2.22 6.25
N LYS A 65 -7.59 -2.21 7.10
CA LYS A 65 -6.69 -1.06 7.25
C LYS A 65 -5.26 -1.43 6.88
N THR A 66 -4.56 -0.51 6.22
CA THR A 66 -3.12 -0.53 6.05
C THR A 66 -2.49 0.67 6.76
N PHE A 67 -1.32 0.47 7.30
CA PHE A 67 -0.46 1.53 7.83
C PHE A 67 0.98 1.21 7.44
N ASN A 68 1.66 2.21 6.85
CA ASN A 68 3.07 2.09 6.48
C ASN A 68 3.83 3.33 6.95
N ALA A 69 5.08 3.13 7.32
CA ALA A 69 6.01 4.21 7.68
C ALA A 69 7.36 3.92 7.04
N TYR A 70 7.90 4.90 6.30
CA TYR A 70 9.18 4.77 5.59
C TYR A 70 10.07 5.98 5.88
N VAL A 71 11.37 5.71 6.00
CA VAL A 71 12.41 6.74 5.98
C VAL A 71 13.07 6.69 4.60
N MET A 72 12.87 7.73 3.80
CA MET A 72 13.28 7.78 2.40
C MET A 72 14.47 8.70 2.20
N PHE A 73 15.42 8.26 1.40
CA PHE A 73 16.54 9.06 0.91
C PHE A 73 16.27 9.42 -0.54
N ASP A 74 16.21 10.71 -0.85
CA ASP A 74 15.85 11.24 -2.16
C ASP A 74 17.11 11.74 -2.89
N PHE A 75 17.32 11.24 -4.10
CA PHE A 75 18.49 11.53 -4.95
C PHE A 75 18.03 12.27 -6.22
N PRO A 76 18.10 13.62 -6.26
CA PRO A 76 17.70 14.39 -7.43
C PRO A 76 18.66 14.14 -8.60
N ILE A 77 18.10 14.09 -9.81
CA ILE A 77 18.87 13.94 -11.04
C ILE A 77 19.46 15.30 -11.41
N LYS A 78 20.79 15.41 -11.45
CA LYS A 78 21.52 16.69 -11.68
C LYS A 78 21.10 17.41 -12.96
N SER A 79 20.83 16.68 -14.05
CA SER A 79 20.39 17.25 -15.33
C SER A 79 18.95 17.79 -15.29
N ASN A 80 18.11 17.25 -14.43
CA ASN A 80 16.72 17.69 -14.26
C ASN A 80 16.25 17.44 -12.81
N PRO A 81 16.45 18.39 -11.90
CA PRO A 81 16.08 18.24 -10.48
C PRO A 81 14.58 18.08 -10.19
N LYS A 82 13.72 18.23 -11.21
CA LYS A 82 12.30 17.85 -11.12
C LYS A 82 12.14 16.34 -10.95
N LEU A 83 13.12 15.58 -11.41
CA LEU A 83 13.16 14.12 -11.31
C LEU A 83 14.11 13.71 -10.20
N SER A 84 13.71 12.71 -9.43
CA SER A 84 14.56 12.09 -8.40
C SER A 84 14.25 10.61 -8.26
N VAL A 85 15.19 9.91 -7.66
CA VAL A 85 15.03 8.51 -7.24
C VAL A 85 15.09 8.48 -5.73
N ALA A 86 14.12 7.79 -5.10
CA ALA A 86 14.09 7.67 -3.67
C ALA A 86 14.04 6.22 -3.24
N ILE A 87 14.82 5.89 -2.22
CA ILE A 87 14.91 4.56 -1.63
C ILE A 87 15.04 4.68 -0.11
N GLY A 88 14.53 3.70 0.63
CA GLY A 88 14.75 3.70 2.08
C GLY A 88 14.06 2.54 2.78
N PRO A 89 14.41 2.27 4.03
CA PRO A 89 13.75 1.25 4.84
C PRO A 89 12.41 1.75 5.40
N GLY A 90 11.55 0.80 5.73
CA GLY A 90 10.32 1.08 6.44
C GLY A 90 9.58 -0.17 6.88
N ILE A 91 8.44 0.05 7.50
CA ILE A 91 7.54 -0.98 7.97
C ILE A 91 6.17 -0.82 7.34
N GLY A 92 5.56 -1.94 6.99
CA GLY A 92 4.19 -1.99 6.47
C GLY A 92 3.35 -2.95 7.29
N THR A 93 2.10 -2.60 7.56
CA THR A 93 1.15 -3.48 8.23
C THR A 93 -0.18 -3.48 7.52
N ASP A 94 -0.73 -4.68 7.27
CA ASP A 94 -2.06 -4.85 6.72
C ASP A 94 -2.95 -5.60 7.70
N ASN A 95 -4.19 -5.13 7.88
CA ASN A 95 -5.18 -5.74 8.75
C ASN A 95 -6.45 -6.01 7.94
N ILE A 96 -6.66 -7.26 7.55
CA ILE A 96 -7.82 -7.68 6.77
C ILE A 96 -8.88 -8.27 7.69
N ASN A 97 -10.08 -7.70 7.68
CA ASN A 97 -11.19 -8.17 8.49
C ASN A 97 -12.04 -9.19 7.73
N PHE A 98 -12.46 -10.26 8.40
CA PHE A 98 -13.31 -11.32 7.85
C PHE A 98 -14.72 -11.26 8.39
N ASN A 99 -15.67 -11.77 7.60
CA ASN A 99 -17.07 -11.92 7.96
C ASN A 99 -17.40 -13.41 8.04
N LYS A 100 -17.92 -13.86 9.20
CA LYS A 100 -18.39 -15.25 9.38
C LYS A 100 -17.45 -16.30 8.79
N THR A 101 -16.14 -16.09 8.99
CA THR A 101 -15.10 -16.95 8.41
C THR A 101 -14.09 -17.28 9.50
N THR A 102 -13.95 -18.52 9.84
CA THR A 102 -12.87 -19.04 10.69
C THR A 102 -11.62 -19.19 9.85
N VAL A 103 -10.50 -18.64 10.33
CA VAL A 103 -9.20 -18.71 9.65
C VAL A 103 -8.22 -19.46 10.53
N ASP A 104 -7.71 -20.58 10.03
CA ASP A 104 -6.66 -21.34 10.71
C ASP A 104 -5.33 -21.15 9.95
N LEU A 105 -4.40 -20.40 10.59
CA LEU A 105 -3.04 -20.20 10.08
C LEU A 105 -2.11 -21.36 10.47
N ALA A 106 -2.41 -22.05 11.57
CA ALA A 106 -1.52 -23.03 12.19
C ALA A 106 -1.67 -24.43 11.59
N ASN A 107 -2.61 -24.63 10.69
CA ASN A 107 -2.82 -25.92 10.02
C ASN A 107 -1.56 -26.29 9.21
N LYS A 108 -1.07 -27.51 9.43
CA LYS A 108 0.15 -28.03 8.80
C LYS A 108 0.02 -28.23 7.28
N THR A 109 -1.20 -28.44 6.80
CA THR A 109 -1.48 -28.68 5.37
C THR A 109 -1.77 -27.39 4.59
N GLY A 110 -1.80 -26.23 5.28
CA GLY A 110 -2.05 -24.94 4.68
C GLY A 110 -3.11 -24.12 5.40
N VAL A 111 -3.19 -22.84 5.07
CA VAL A 111 -4.16 -21.90 5.65
C VAL A 111 -5.57 -22.23 5.14
N THR A 112 -6.49 -22.45 6.07
CA THR A 112 -7.89 -22.75 5.72
C THR A 112 -8.80 -21.58 6.09
N PHE A 113 -9.80 -21.36 5.23
CA PHE A 113 -10.85 -20.34 5.40
C PHE A 113 -12.19 -21.08 5.35
N THR A 114 -12.78 -21.30 6.53
CA THR A 114 -14.06 -22.03 6.64
C THR A 114 -15.17 -21.04 6.96
N ALA A 115 -16.22 -21.03 6.15
CA ALA A 115 -17.42 -20.30 6.47
C ALA A 115 -18.05 -20.92 7.73
N ASP A 116 -18.22 -20.10 8.76
CA ASP A 116 -18.73 -20.54 10.04
C ASP A 116 -19.81 -19.56 10.51
N SER A 117 -21.03 -20.07 10.62
CA SER A 117 -22.18 -19.32 11.11
C SER A 117 -22.48 -19.57 12.60
N LEU A 118 -21.86 -20.60 13.20
CA LEU A 118 -22.07 -20.97 14.60
C LEU A 118 -21.27 -20.06 15.55
N ILE A 119 -20.09 -19.60 15.12
CA ILE A 119 -19.26 -18.72 15.93
C ILE A 119 -19.59 -17.26 15.58
N GLN A 120 -20.02 -16.53 16.59
CA GLN A 120 -20.30 -15.10 16.47
C GLN A 120 -19.03 -14.30 16.77
N TYR A 121 -18.37 -13.85 15.69
CA TYR A 121 -17.21 -13.00 15.81
C TYR A 121 -17.60 -11.53 15.91
N LYS A 122 -17.31 -10.89 17.04
CA LYS A 122 -17.37 -9.43 17.17
C LYS A 122 -16.27 -8.79 16.32
N LYS A 123 -15.10 -9.46 16.23
CA LYS A 123 -13.97 -9.05 15.39
C LYS A 123 -13.15 -10.27 15.00
N ASN A 124 -12.87 -10.41 13.72
CA ASN A 124 -11.94 -11.43 13.22
C ASN A 124 -11.07 -10.82 12.13
N LYS A 125 -9.75 -10.83 12.32
CA LYS A 125 -8.83 -10.22 11.37
C LYS A 125 -7.49 -10.95 11.27
N LEU A 126 -6.97 -11.00 10.05
CA LEU A 126 -5.56 -11.30 9.78
C LEU A 126 -4.77 -9.99 9.84
N ALA A 127 -3.76 -9.95 10.66
CA ALA A 127 -2.79 -8.88 10.74
C ALA A 127 -1.44 -9.40 10.26
N THR A 128 -0.86 -8.75 9.25
CA THR A 128 0.47 -9.03 8.70
C THR A 128 1.38 -7.84 8.87
N GLY A 129 2.64 -8.08 9.17
CA GLY A 129 3.68 -7.06 9.31
C GLY A 129 4.87 -7.36 8.39
N TYR A 130 5.40 -6.33 7.77
CA TYR A 130 6.51 -6.42 6.83
C TYR A 130 7.60 -5.40 7.14
N LEU A 131 8.85 -5.80 7.01
CA LEU A 131 9.97 -4.89 6.80
C LEU A 131 10.07 -4.64 5.29
N GLU A 132 10.07 -3.40 4.85
CA GLU A 132 9.96 -3.04 3.44
C GLU A 132 11.02 -2.05 3.00
N VAL A 133 11.41 -2.16 1.74
CA VAL A 133 12.27 -1.20 1.06
C VAL A 133 11.56 -0.76 -0.22
N PRO A 134 10.90 0.41 -0.24
CA PRO A 134 10.40 1.02 -1.44
C PRO A 134 11.53 1.65 -2.26
N LEU A 135 11.41 1.57 -3.59
CA LEU A 135 12.18 2.30 -4.59
C LEU A 135 11.18 3.09 -5.43
N GLU A 136 11.26 4.42 -5.37
CA GLU A 136 10.37 5.32 -6.09
C GLU A 136 11.14 6.17 -7.11
N PHE A 137 10.60 6.29 -8.31
CA PHE A 137 10.94 7.32 -9.26
C PHE A 137 9.94 8.47 -9.09
N ARG A 138 10.43 9.65 -8.78
CA ARG A 138 9.63 10.82 -8.38
C ARG A 138 9.73 11.96 -9.39
N TYR A 139 8.63 12.64 -9.59
CA TYR A 139 8.57 13.91 -10.30
C TYR A 139 7.93 14.97 -9.42
N SER A 140 8.56 16.16 -9.33
CA SER A 140 8.02 17.31 -8.62
C SER A 140 7.98 18.52 -9.53
N THR A 141 6.89 19.26 -9.50
CA THR A 141 6.76 20.52 -10.26
C THR A 141 7.65 21.64 -9.69
N LYS A 142 7.94 21.60 -8.37
CA LYS A 142 8.83 22.55 -7.69
C LYS A 142 10.03 21.81 -7.09
N PRO A 143 11.16 21.71 -7.81
CA PRO A 143 12.31 20.95 -7.36
C PRO A 143 13.04 21.55 -6.15
N THR A 144 12.93 22.84 -5.90
CA THR A 144 13.56 23.53 -4.76
C THR A 144 12.77 23.40 -3.47
N ASP A 145 11.46 23.15 -3.57
CA ASP A 145 10.57 22.96 -2.42
C ASP A 145 9.51 21.92 -2.76
N MET A 146 9.77 20.67 -2.39
CA MET A 146 8.85 19.58 -2.65
C MET A 146 7.53 19.71 -1.89
N ASN A 147 7.48 20.54 -0.84
CA ASN A 147 6.26 20.73 -0.06
C ASN A 147 5.31 21.78 -0.66
N ALA A 148 5.68 22.42 -1.77
CA ALA A 148 4.90 23.49 -2.39
C ALA A 148 4.42 23.20 -3.82
N GLY A 149 4.40 21.92 -4.26
CA GLY A 149 4.04 21.58 -5.64
C GLY A 149 3.34 20.25 -5.79
N TRP A 150 2.95 19.93 -7.02
CA TRP A 150 2.49 18.60 -7.39
C TRP A 150 3.63 17.63 -7.37
N LYS A 151 3.34 16.45 -6.82
CA LYS A 151 4.26 15.31 -6.71
C LYS A 151 3.65 14.08 -7.34
N PHE A 152 4.44 13.38 -8.10
CA PHE A 152 4.10 12.09 -8.68
C PHE A 152 5.22 11.11 -8.36
N ALA A 153 4.87 9.90 -8.00
CA ALA A 153 5.84 8.84 -7.80
C ALA A 153 5.28 7.52 -8.34
N ILE A 154 6.15 6.75 -8.94
CA ILE A 154 5.89 5.38 -9.37
C ILE A 154 7.09 4.53 -8.99
N GLY A 155 6.86 3.28 -8.63
CA GLY A 155 7.96 2.41 -8.25
C GLY A 155 7.52 1.04 -7.83
N ALA A 156 8.40 0.39 -7.10
CA ALA A 156 8.17 -0.92 -6.52
C ALA A 156 8.66 -0.96 -5.08
N LYS A 157 8.12 -1.86 -4.28
CA LYS A 157 8.64 -2.16 -2.96
C LYS A 157 8.82 -3.66 -2.79
N ILE A 158 9.94 -4.02 -2.18
CA ILE A 158 10.19 -5.37 -1.70
C ILE A 158 10.01 -5.39 -0.19
N GLY A 159 9.40 -6.45 0.32
CA GLY A 159 9.16 -6.61 1.76
C GLY A 159 9.47 -8.03 2.22
N MET A 160 9.89 -8.15 3.47
CA MET A 160 10.06 -9.40 4.17
C MET A 160 8.98 -9.52 5.24
N ASN A 161 8.29 -10.66 5.29
CA ASN A 161 7.29 -10.92 6.32
C ASN A 161 7.97 -11.06 7.68
N MET A 162 7.49 -10.31 8.67
CA MET A 162 8.00 -10.31 10.05
C MET A 162 7.01 -10.94 11.02
N ASP A 163 5.72 -10.86 10.69
CA ASP A 163 4.67 -11.29 11.61
C ASP A 163 3.36 -11.53 10.86
N ALA A 164 2.72 -12.67 11.16
CA ALA A 164 1.36 -12.97 10.71
C ALA A 164 0.56 -13.54 11.86
N LYS A 165 -0.61 -12.96 12.12
CA LYS A 165 -1.47 -13.38 13.23
C LYS A 165 -2.94 -13.16 12.96
N ILE A 166 -3.76 -14.11 13.38
CA ILE A 166 -5.20 -13.95 13.53
C ILE A 166 -5.49 -13.37 14.91
N LYS A 167 -6.32 -12.36 14.94
CA LYS A 167 -6.89 -11.78 16.16
C LYS A 167 -8.40 -11.86 16.08
N SER A 168 -8.99 -12.70 16.91
CA SER A 168 -10.44 -12.89 16.99
C SER A 168 -10.94 -12.43 18.35
N LYS A 169 -12.01 -11.66 18.36
CA LYS A 169 -12.85 -11.44 19.54
C LYS A 169 -14.14 -12.21 19.31
N ILE A 170 -14.36 -13.23 20.10
CA ILE A 170 -15.54 -14.10 20.02
C ILE A 170 -16.58 -13.52 20.95
N ASP A 171 -17.78 -13.32 20.43
CA ASP A 171 -18.94 -12.86 21.20
C ASP A 171 -19.70 -14.06 21.75
N LEU A 172 -19.88 -15.10 20.92
CA LEU A 172 -20.46 -16.39 21.28
C LEU A 172 -19.80 -17.50 20.47
N ASP A 173 -19.37 -18.58 21.13
CA ASP A 173 -18.89 -19.79 20.46
C ASP A 173 -20.01 -20.85 20.32
N ALA A 174 -19.71 -21.94 19.64
CA ALA A 174 -20.66 -23.04 19.43
C ALA A 174 -21.11 -23.72 20.74
N ASN A 175 -20.38 -23.51 21.85
CA ASN A 175 -20.70 -24.04 23.19
C ASN A 175 -21.40 -23.00 24.09
N GLY A 176 -21.82 -21.86 23.56
CA GLY A 176 -22.44 -20.79 24.32
C GLY A 176 -21.48 -19.98 25.19
N ARG A 177 -20.16 -20.12 25.01
CA ARG A 177 -19.16 -19.31 25.70
C ARG A 177 -18.86 -18.05 24.92
N GLY A 178 -18.82 -16.92 25.59
CA GLY A 178 -18.58 -15.63 24.94
C GLY A 178 -17.59 -14.75 25.67
N GLY A 179 -17.26 -13.63 25.05
CA GLY A 179 -16.48 -12.56 25.68
C GLY A 179 -14.97 -12.80 25.73
N TYR A 180 -14.37 -13.71 24.96
CA TYR A 180 -12.94 -13.97 25.00
C TYR A 180 -12.19 -13.58 23.72
N PHE A 181 -10.87 -13.38 23.86
CA PHE A 181 -9.96 -13.07 22.76
C PHE A 181 -9.12 -14.28 22.42
N LEU A 182 -9.04 -14.60 21.11
CA LEU A 182 -8.14 -15.60 20.58
C LEU A 182 -7.10 -14.90 19.70
N LYS A 183 -5.82 -15.21 19.93
CA LYS A 183 -4.71 -14.74 19.11
C LYS A 183 -3.85 -15.92 18.72
N THR A 184 -3.82 -16.24 17.43
CA THR A 184 -2.96 -17.26 16.85
C THR A 184 -1.90 -16.57 16.00
N LYS A 185 -0.63 -16.82 16.30
CA LYS A 185 0.51 -16.33 15.52
C LYS A 185 1.14 -17.52 14.80
N ASP A 186 1.19 -17.45 13.48
CA ASP A 186 1.87 -18.44 12.64
C ASP A 186 2.16 -17.81 11.27
N ASP A 187 3.39 -17.86 10.81
CA ASP A 187 3.85 -17.33 9.52
C ASP A 187 4.37 -18.43 8.57
N ARG A 188 4.36 -19.71 9.01
CA ARG A 188 4.93 -20.83 8.25
C ARG A 188 4.35 -20.98 6.85
N ASN A 189 3.05 -20.74 6.70
CA ASN A 189 2.33 -20.86 5.44
C ASN A 189 2.29 -19.55 4.64
N MET A 190 2.84 -18.45 5.22
CA MET A 190 2.93 -17.16 4.55
C MET A 190 4.11 -17.11 3.59
N ASN A 191 3.96 -16.36 2.51
CA ASN A 191 5.09 -16.04 1.66
C ASN A 191 6.05 -15.11 2.44
N GLY A 192 7.32 -15.52 2.54
CA GLY A 192 8.33 -14.75 3.27
C GLY A 192 8.69 -13.42 2.61
N THR A 193 8.45 -13.30 1.30
CA THR A 193 8.77 -12.10 0.52
C THR A 193 7.53 -11.53 -0.15
N ARG A 194 7.45 -10.20 -0.21
CA ARG A 194 6.41 -9.45 -0.90
C ARG A 194 7.05 -8.50 -1.92
N LEU A 195 6.64 -8.59 -3.18
CA LEU A 195 6.94 -7.60 -4.21
C LEU A 195 5.64 -6.87 -4.57
N ALA A 196 5.66 -5.54 -4.55
CA ALA A 196 4.48 -4.75 -4.90
C ALA A 196 4.84 -3.58 -5.80
N ALA A 197 3.99 -3.28 -6.77
CA ALA A 197 4.00 -2.03 -7.50
C ALA A 197 3.37 -0.94 -6.64
N ILE A 198 3.93 0.27 -6.69
CA ILE A 198 3.45 1.42 -5.92
C ILE A 198 3.30 2.63 -6.82
N GLY A 199 2.33 3.48 -6.49
CA GLY A 199 2.11 4.76 -7.16
C GLY A 199 1.59 5.79 -6.16
N ARG A 200 1.97 7.06 -6.38
CA ARG A 200 1.58 8.16 -5.51
C ARG A 200 1.39 9.43 -6.32
N VAL A 201 0.35 10.19 -5.99
CA VAL A 201 0.07 11.52 -6.57
C VAL A 201 -0.42 12.45 -5.47
N GLY A 202 0.10 13.66 -5.42
CA GLY A 202 -0.31 14.61 -4.39
C GLY A 202 0.19 16.02 -4.61
N TYR A 203 -0.19 16.86 -3.66
CA TYR A 203 0.20 18.26 -3.60
C TYR A 203 0.70 18.59 -2.19
N GLY A 204 1.82 19.29 -2.12
CA GLY A 204 2.40 19.63 -0.83
C GLY A 204 2.77 18.39 -0.01
N ASN A 205 2.35 18.36 1.23
CA ASN A 205 2.65 17.27 2.16
C ASN A 205 1.65 16.11 2.09
N LEU A 206 0.54 16.27 1.34
CA LEU A 206 -0.52 15.27 1.25
C LEU A 206 -0.54 14.62 -0.13
N SER A 207 -0.59 13.28 -0.17
CA SER A 207 -0.68 12.51 -1.41
C SER A 207 -1.66 11.35 -1.27
N LEU A 208 -2.28 10.97 -2.37
CA LEU A 208 -2.93 9.67 -2.52
C LEU A 208 -1.88 8.63 -2.91
N PHE A 209 -1.94 7.46 -2.33
CA PHE A 209 -1.11 6.33 -2.73
C PHE A 209 -1.95 5.12 -3.11
N GLY A 210 -1.39 4.30 -3.99
CA GLY A 210 -1.88 2.99 -4.34
C GLY A 210 -0.73 1.97 -4.32
N SER A 211 -1.02 0.75 -3.88
CA SER A 211 -0.07 -0.36 -3.91
C SER A 211 -0.80 -1.63 -4.33
N TYR A 212 -0.17 -2.41 -5.19
CA TYR A 212 -0.67 -3.71 -5.64
C TYR A 212 0.44 -4.75 -5.52
N THR A 213 0.20 -5.79 -4.73
CA THR A 213 1.16 -6.87 -4.51
C THR A 213 1.14 -7.82 -5.70
N LEU A 214 2.31 -8.07 -6.27
CA LEU A 214 2.52 -8.93 -7.43
C LEU A 214 2.72 -10.40 -7.02
N THR A 215 3.22 -10.64 -5.82
CA THR A 215 3.40 -11.96 -5.23
C THR A 215 2.16 -12.40 -4.47
N ASP A 216 1.90 -13.70 -4.40
CA ASP A 216 0.81 -14.23 -3.60
C ASP A 216 1.12 -14.11 -2.09
N LEU A 217 0.09 -13.93 -1.26
CA LEU A 217 0.23 -13.77 0.19
C LEU A 217 0.69 -15.06 0.88
N PHE A 218 0.21 -16.21 0.41
CA PHE A 218 0.53 -17.53 0.93
C PHE A 218 1.51 -18.26 0.04
N LYS A 219 2.29 -19.17 0.63
CA LYS A 219 3.15 -20.08 -0.14
C LYS A 219 2.31 -20.92 -1.10
N THR A 220 2.88 -21.26 -2.25
CA THR A 220 2.22 -22.10 -3.26
C THR A 220 1.80 -23.45 -2.65
N GLY A 221 0.52 -23.77 -2.77
CA GLY A 221 -0.07 -24.99 -2.20
C GLY A 221 -0.48 -24.90 -0.72
N PHE A 222 -0.14 -23.82 -0.01
CA PHE A 222 -0.44 -23.66 1.41
C PHE A 222 -1.52 -22.60 1.71
N GLY A 223 -2.26 -22.16 0.72
CA GLY A 223 -3.38 -21.23 0.89
C GLY A 223 -3.96 -20.77 -0.44
N PRO A 224 -5.03 -19.98 -0.39
CA PRO A 224 -5.64 -19.41 -1.59
C PRO A 224 -4.67 -18.41 -2.26
N LYS A 225 -4.72 -18.34 -3.58
CA LYS A 225 -3.97 -17.35 -4.35
C LYS A 225 -4.64 -15.98 -4.19
N VAL A 226 -4.16 -15.18 -3.26
CA VAL A 226 -4.66 -13.82 -3.01
C VAL A 226 -3.52 -12.81 -3.09
N ARG A 227 -3.78 -11.68 -3.74
CA ARG A 227 -2.84 -10.58 -3.89
C ARG A 227 -3.37 -9.36 -3.17
N PRO A 228 -2.69 -8.92 -2.10
CA PRO A 228 -3.09 -7.72 -1.39
C PRO A 228 -2.94 -6.46 -2.24
N PHE A 229 -3.87 -5.53 -2.06
CA PHE A 229 -3.76 -4.18 -2.58
C PHE A 229 -4.11 -3.18 -1.48
N SER A 230 -3.62 -1.96 -1.61
CA SER A 230 -3.97 -0.88 -0.70
C SER A 230 -4.10 0.44 -1.42
N ILE A 231 -4.96 1.30 -0.88
CA ILE A 231 -5.16 2.67 -1.34
C ILE A 231 -5.41 3.57 -0.14
N GLY A 232 -4.86 4.78 -0.15
CA GLY A 232 -5.03 5.67 0.99
C GLY A 232 -4.29 6.99 0.84
N LEU A 233 -4.03 7.60 1.98
CA LEU A 233 -3.37 8.89 2.10
C LEU A 233 -1.93 8.70 2.60
N THR A 234 -1.03 9.50 2.05
CA THR A 234 0.35 9.65 2.50
C THR A 234 0.55 11.06 3.03
N LEU A 235 1.08 11.16 4.23
CA LEU A 235 1.67 12.40 4.75
C LEU A 235 3.18 12.31 4.58
N SER A 236 3.79 13.33 3.97
CA SER A 236 5.22 13.38 3.67
C SER A 236 5.82 14.76 4.01
N GLY A 237 7.14 14.84 4.14
CA GLY A 237 7.82 16.09 4.39
C GLY A 237 7.70 16.60 5.84
N LEU A 238 7.65 15.66 6.79
CA LEU A 238 7.74 15.92 8.22
C LEU A 238 9.20 15.98 8.66
#